data_02a7b3dcc49c4f1a8844e5fa0fcd0a65
#
_entry.id   02a7b3dcc49c4f1a8844e5fa0fcd0a65
#
_cell.length_a   1.000
_cell.length_b   1.000
_cell.length_c   1.000
_cell.angle_alpha   90.00
_cell.angle_beta   90.00
_cell.angle_gamma   90.00
#
_symmetry.space_group_name_H-M   'P 1'
#
loop_
_entity.id
_entity.type
_entity.pdbx_description
1 polymer ?
#
loop_
_entity_poly.entity_id
_entity_poly.type
_entity_poly.pdbx_seq_one_letter_code
_entity_poly.pdbx_strand_id
1 'polypeptide(L)'
;MTDQVAGARPVRAPRGSSLSCKGWPQEAAMRMLMNNLDPEVAEHPDQLIVYGGSGRAARSWEAFDGIVASLRDLDADETLLVQSGKPVGIFRTHEWAPRVLIANSNLVPQWATWEEFRRLEAEGLTMFGQMTAGSWIYIGTQGILQGTYETFAAVAAKRFGGSLAGTITLTAGLGGMGGAQPLAVTMNGGVALCIDCDPSRISRRIEHGYLDVAASDVDDAVRQAAAAADAGEPLSIGLLGNAADLVPQLLRMGAPISVVTDQTSAHDPLTYLPRGVAFEDMAALRAEDPAGFTTRARESMAEHVRAMVGFQDAGAEVFDYGNSIRGEAQLAGYDRAFAFPGFVPAYIRPLFCEGKGPFRWAALSGDPADIAATDAAILDLFPQNEALARWMRMAGEKVHFQGLPARICWLGYGERHVAGLRFNEMVRRGEVQAPIVLGRDHLDCGSVASPYRETEAMADGSDAIADWPLLNALVNTSSGASWVSIHHGGGVGIGRSIHAGQVCVADGTELAGQKLERVLTNDPGMGVIRHADAGYERATEVA
;
A
#
# COMPACT_ATOMS: atom_id res chain seq x y z
N MET A 1 8.78 -39.89 0.02
CA MET A 1 9.35 -39.19 -1.14
C MET A 1 9.71 -37.80 -0.67
N THR A 2 10.98 -37.54 -0.54
CA THR A 2 11.52 -36.29 -0.02
C THR A 2 11.34 -35.20 -1.07
N ASP A 3 10.43 -34.22 -0.81
CA ASP A 3 10.35 -32.99 -1.59
C ASP A 3 11.69 -32.25 -1.46
N GLN A 4 12.45 -32.26 -2.54
CA GLN A 4 13.58 -31.36 -2.69
C GLN A 4 13.01 -29.93 -2.67
N VAL A 5 13.36 -29.14 -1.66
CA VAL A 5 13.24 -27.70 -1.66
C VAL A 5 13.99 -27.20 -2.90
N ALA A 6 13.26 -26.89 -3.96
CA ALA A 6 13.81 -26.27 -5.14
C ALA A 6 14.51 -24.99 -4.68
N GLY A 7 15.80 -24.84 -5.00
CA GLY A 7 16.61 -23.71 -4.56
C GLY A 7 15.94 -22.38 -4.89
N ALA A 8 16.00 -21.43 -3.96
CA ALA A 8 15.43 -20.11 -4.11
C ALA A 8 15.83 -19.50 -5.46
N ARG A 9 14.83 -19.12 -6.27
CA ARG A 9 15.01 -18.46 -7.55
C ARG A 9 14.96 -16.94 -7.33
N PRO A 10 16.09 -16.26 -7.13
CA PRO A 10 16.08 -14.82 -6.94
C PRO A 10 15.65 -14.14 -8.24
N VAL A 11 14.64 -13.28 -8.16
CA VAL A 11 14.16 -12.46 -9.27
C VAL A 11 14.64 -11.04 -9.07
N ARG A 12 15.27 -10.45 -10.09
CA ARG A 12 15.62 -9.03 -10.13
C ARG A 12 15.23 -8.45 -11.48
N ALA A 13 14.68 -7.24 -11.46
CA ALA A 13 14.35 -6.52 -12.68
C ALA A 13 15.62 -6.17 -13.47
N PRO A 14 15.65 -6.35 -14.81
CA PRO A 14 16.69 -5.77 -15.65
C PRO A 14 16.75 -4.25 -15.44
N ARG A 15 17.96 -3.68 -15.57
CA ARG A 15 18.24 -2.25 -15.39
C ARG A 15 18.87 -1.68 -16.67
N GLY A 16 18.76 -0.35 -16.85
CA GLY A 16 19.34 0.34 -18.00
C GLY A 16 18.38 0.48 -19.19
N SER A 17 18.92 0.89 -20.33
CA SER A 17 18.17 1.27 -21.54
C SER A 17 17.97 0.15 -22.56
N SER A 18 18.43 -1.08 -22.26
CA SER A 18 18.28 -2.21 -23.18
C SER A 18 16.90 -2.85 -23.07
N LEU A 19 16.24 -3.11 -24.20
CA LEU A 19 14.96 -3.81 -24.27
C LEU A 19 15.16 -5.32 -24.40
N SER A 20 14.35 -6.10 -23.70
CA SER A 20 14.15 -7.53 -23.90
C SER A 20 12.75 -7.86 -24.45
N CYS A 21 11.85 -6.88 -24.42
CA CYS A 21 10.52 -6.90 -25.04
C CYS A 21 10.51 -6.07 -26.33
N LYS A 22 9.41 -6.11 -27.09
CA LYS A 22 9.27 -5.38 -28.36
C LYS A 22 9.00 -3.87 -28.20
N GLY A 23 8.71 -3.41 -26.96
CA GLY A 23 8.47 -2.01 -26.67
C GLY A 23 8.58 -1.70 -25.17
N TRP A 24 8.71 -0.41 -24.86
CA TRP A 24 8.85 0.05 -23.47
C TRP A 24 7.65 -0.23 -22.58
N PRO A 25 6.37 -0.13 -23.04
CA PRO A 25 5.25 -0.48 -22.18
C PRO A 25 5.26 -1.95 -21.73
N GLN A 26 5.63 -2.88 -22.60
CA GLN A 26 5.79 -4.31 -22.30
C GLN A 26 6.98 -4.55 -21.37
N GLU A 27 8.13 -3.95 -21.68
CA GLU A 27 9.34 -4.03 -20.87
C GLU A 27 9.12 -3.48 -19.45
N ALA A 28 8.42 -2.35 -19.34
CA ALA A 28 8.07 -1.74 -18.07
C ALA A 28 7.19 -2.67 -17.20
N ALA A 29 6.14 -3.25 -17.80
CA ALA A 29 5.28 -4.20 -17.09
C ALA A 29 6.08 -5.42 -16.62
N MET A 30 6.98 -5.96 -17.43
CA MET A 30 7.84 -7.08 -17.09
C MET A 30 8.82 -6.70 -15.95
N ARG A 31 9.51 -5.56 -16.07
CA ARG A 31 10.45 -5.11 -15.01
C ARG A 31 9.75 -4.86 -13.69
N MET A 32 8.57 -4.26 -13.72
CA MET A 32 7.79 -4.00 -12.51
C MET A 32 7.24 -5.28 -11.87
N LEU A 33 6.79 -6.27 -12.66
CA LEU A 33 6.46 -7.61 -12.15
C LEU A 33 7.66 -8.24 -11.46
N MET A 34 8.84 -8.18 -12.09
CA MET A 34 10.08 -8.74 -11.52
C MET A 34 10.53 -7.96 -10.28
N ASN A 35 10.40 -6.63 -10.28
CA ASN A 35 10.72 -5.78 -9.13
C ASN A 35 9.84 -6.09 -7.92
N ASN A 36 8.57 -6.45 -8.12
CA ASN A 36 7.70 -6.91 -7.03
C ASN A 36 8.24 -8.13 -6.28
N LEU A 37 9.04 -8.94 -6.93
CA LEU A 37 9.64 -10.18 -6.39
C LEU A 37 11.14 -10.04 -6.07
N ASP A 38 11.69 -8.83 -6.20
CA ASP A 38 13.05 -8.56 -5.74
C ASP A 38 13.16 -8.87 -4.23
N PRO A 39 14.20 -9.59 -3.77
CA PRO A 39 14.39 -9.90 -2.36
C PRO A 39 14.44 -8.68 -1.42
N GLU A 40 14.77 -7.51 -1.94
CA GLU A 40 14.72 -6.26 -1.17
C GLU A 40 13.29 -5.72 -1.03
N VAL A 41 12.37 -6.12 -1.92
CA VAL A 41 10.99 -5.62 -2.01
C VAL A 41 9.99 -6.59 -1.37
N ALA A 42 10.02 -7.88 -1.79
CA ALA A 42 9.04 -8.88 -1.38
C ALA A 42 9.26 -9.40 0.04
N GLU A 43 8.18 -9.80 0.71
CA GLU A 43 8.24 -10.47 2.01
C GLU A 43 8.70 -11.93 1.88
N HIS A 44 8.10 -12.69 0.92
CA HIS A 44 8.44 -14.08 0.64
C HIS A 44 8.51 -14.33 -0.87
N PRO A 45 9.60 -13.87 -1.54
CA PRO A 45 9.71 -13.94 -3.00
C PRO A 45 9.71 -15.36 -3.55
N ASP A 46 10.20 -16.34 -2.81
CA ASP A 46 10.16 -17.77 -3.14
C ASP A 46 8.75 -18.34 -3.27
N GLN A 47 7.78 -17.74 -2.55
CA GLN A 47 6.35 -18.06 -2.59
C GLN A 47 5.54 -17.10 -3.46
N LEU A 48 6.19 -16.21 -4.22
CA LEU A 48 5.57 -15.13 -5.01
C LEU A 48 4.80 -14.11 -4.16
N ILE A 49 4.98 -14.11 -2.83
CA ILE A 49 4.31 -13.21 -1.90
C ILE A 49 5.10 -11.90 -1.81
N VAL A 50 4.42 -10.82 -2.14
CA VAL A 50 5.00 -9.47 -2.18
C VAL A 50 4.84 -8.79 -0.82
N TYR A 51 3.61 -8.72 -0.30
CA TYR A 51 3.32 -8.15 1.03
C TYR A 51 1.97 -8.63 1.60
N GLY A 52 1.70 -8.24 2.86
CA GLY A 52 0.42 -8.49 3.52
C GLY A 52 0.14 -9.97 3.80
N GLY A 53 1.19 -10.76 3.97
CA GLY A 53 1.12 -12.18 4.33
C GLY A 53 0.72 -13.13 3.20
N SER A 54 -0.08 -12.70 2.22
CA SER A 54 -0.58 -13.57 1.14
C SER A 54 -0.73 -12.88 -0.22
N GLY A 55 -0.46 -11.57 -0.32
CA GLY A 55 -0.58 -10.80 -1.57
C GLY A 55 0.48 -11.18 -2.60
N ARG A 56 0.07 -11.80 -3.72
CA ARG A 56 0.96 -12.36 -4.74
C ARG A 56 1.05 -11.49 -6.00
N ALA A 57 2.22 -11.57 -6.66
CA ALA A 57 2.44 -10.95 -7.97
C ALA A 57 2.00 -11.84 -9.14
N ALA A 58 2.07 -13.16 -8.97
CA ALA A 58 1.64 -14.17 -9.94
C ALA A 58 1.08 -15.41 -9.21
N ARG A 59 0.23 -16.20 -9.88
CA ARG A 59 -0.45 -17.34 -9.28
C ARG A 59 0.49 -18.49 -8.94
N SER A 60 1.46 -18.73 -9.81
CA SER A 60 2.49 -19.77 -9.69
C SER A 60 3.75 -19.34 -10.44
N TRP A 61 4.85 -20.04 -10.25
CA TRP A 61 6.07 -19.83 -11.02
C TRP A 61 5.89 -20.09 -12.51
N GLU A 62 5.09 -21.09 -12.88
CA GLU A 62 4.71 -21.33 -14.28
C GLU A 62 3.94 -20.14 -14.86
N ALA A 63 2.98 -19.61 -14.11
CA ALA A 63 2.23 -18.42 -14.52
C ALA A 63 3.13 -17.17 -14.64
N PHE A 64 4.07 -16.99 -13.71
CA PHE A 64 5.08 -15.93 -13.79
C PHE A 64 5.92 -16.04 -15.06
N ASP A 65 6.45 -17.22 -15.35
CA ASP A 65 7.24 -17.46 -16.57
C ASP A 65 6.39 -17.24 -17.84
N GLY A 66 5.13 -17.67 -17.81
CA GLY A 66 4.17 -17.44 -18.90
C GLY A 66 3.87 -15.95 -19.13
N ILE A 67 3.74 -15.14 -18.07
CA ILE A 67 3.56 -13.69 -18.20
C ILE A 67 4.81 -13.05 -18.79
N VAL A 68 5.99 -13.39 -18.28
CA VAL A 68 7.27 -12.86 -18.79
C VAL A 68 7.47 -13.20 -20.27
N ALA A 69 7.22 -14.45 -20.67
CA ALA A 69 7.30 -14.88 -22.07
C ALA A 69 6.30 -14.11 -22.94
N SER A 70 5.05 -14.00 -22.50
CA SER A 70 4.01 -13.25 -23.22
C SER A 70 4.39 -11.77 -23.42
N LEU A 71 4.91 -11.10 -22.39
CA LEU A 71 5.32 -9.70 -22.48
C LEU A 71 6.48 -9.48 -23.45
N ARG A 72 7.40 -10.45 -23.58
CA ARG A 72 8.51 -10.37 -24.53
C ARG A 72 8.03 -10.46 -25.98
N ASP A 73 7.00 -11.26 -26.23
CA ASP A 73 6.48 -11.51 -27.57
C ASP A 73 5.32 -10.58 -27.97
N LEU A 74 4.76 -9.84 -27.03
CA LEU A 74 3.59 -8.97 -27.23
C LEU A 74 3.89 -7.83 -28.20
N ASP A 75 3.05 -7.68 -29.23
CA ASP A 75 3.14 -6.58 -30.20
C ASP A 75 2.52 -5.27 -29.66
N ALA A 76 2.84 -4.15 -30.33
CA ALA A 76 2.39 -2.83 -29.92
C ALA A 76 0.86 -2.63 -30.03
N ASP A 77 0.16 -3.46 -30.81
CA ASP A 77 -1.29 -3.44 -30.99
C ASP A 77 -1.99 -4.66 -30.35
N GLU A 78 -1.31 -5.33 -29.40
CA GLU A 78 -1.85 -6.48 -28.67
C GLU A 78 -2.02 -6.18 -27.18
N THR A 79 -2.95 -6.87 -26.54
CA THR A 79 -3.24 -6.80 -25.10
C THR A 79 -3.21 -8.19 -24.49
N LEU A 80 -2.35 -8.37 -23.48
CA LEU A 80 -2.29 -9.55 -22.62
C LEU A 80 -3.39 -9.48 -21.55
N LEU A 81 -4.15 -10.55 -21.40
CA LEU A 81 -5.11 -10.71 -20.30
C LEU A 81 -4.52 -11.58 -19.19
N VAL A 82 -4.61 -11.09 -17.95
CA VAL A 82 -4.12 -11.78 -16.75
C VAL A 82 -5.28 -11.94 -15.76
N GLN A 83 -5.67 -13.20 -15.53
CA GLN A 83 -6.75 -13.56 -14.61
C GLN A 83 -6.13 -14.16 -13.34
N SER A 84 -6.29 -13.47 -12.21
CA SER A 84 -5.75 -13.88 -10.91
C SER A 84 -4.32 -14.42 -11.03
N GLY A 85 -3.42 -13.59 -11.59
CA GLY A 85 -1.99 -13.87 -11.72
C GLY A 85 -1.61 -14.94 -12.75
N LYS A 86 -2.53 -15.35 -13.65
CA LYS A 86 -2.28 -16.29 -14.74
C LYS A 86 -2.51 -15.62 -16.09
N PRO A 87 -1.59 -15.69 -17.06
CA PRO A 87 -1.84 -15.24 -18.42
C PRO A 87 -2.85 -16.17 -19.09
N VAL A 88 -3.93 -15.61 -19.64
CA VAL A 88 -5.03 -16.41 -20.18
C VAL A 88 -5.29 -16.18 -21.67
N GLY A 89 -4.75 -15.12 -22.25
CA GLY A 89 -4.89 -14.84 -23.67
C GLY A 89 -4.25 -13.54 -24.10
N ILE A 90 -3.96 -13.45 -25.38
CA ILE A 90 -3.51 -12.23 -26.06
C ILE A 90 -4.53 -11.91 -27.13
N PHE A 91 -4.98 -10.66 -27.15
CA PHE A 91 -5.94 -10.17 -28.13
C PHE A 91 -5.35 -9.02 -28.93
N ARG A 92 -5.59 -9.02 -30.24
CA ARG A 92 -5.30 -7.87 -31.06
C ARG A 92 -6.25 -6.73 -30.71
N THR A 93 -5.67 -5.59 -30.40
CA THR A 93 -6.38 -4.36 -30.02
C THR A 93 -5.89 -3.21 -30.91
N HIS A 94 -5.25 -2.22 -30.34
CA HIS A 94 -4.64 -1.10 -31.05
C HIS A 94 -3.58 -0.42 -30.17
N GLU A 95 -2.75 0.44 -30.73
CA GLU A 95 -1.62 1.08 -30.03
C GLU A 95 -2.03 1.93 -28.80
N TRP A 96 -3.26 2.44 -28.78
CA TRP A 96 -3.80 3.19 -27.65
C TRP A 96 -4.27 2.30 -26.48
N ALA A 97 -4.61 1.05 -26.75
CA ALA A 97 -5.08 0.12 -25.72
C ALA A 97 -3.98 -0.20 -24.69
N PRO A 98 -4.35 -0.56 -23.47
CA PRO A 98 -3.42 -1.12 -22.50
C PRO A 98 -2.70 -2.35 -23.04
N ARG A 99 -1.42 -2.49 -22.73
CA ARG A 99 -0.66 -3.72 -23.07
C ARG A 99 -1.04 -4.88 -22.16
N VAL A 100 -1.55 -4.60 -20.95
CA VAL A 100 -2.01 -5.63 -20.02
C VAL A 100 -3.31 -5.20 -19.36
N LEU A 101 -4.25 -6.13 -19.25
CA LEU A 101 -5.45 -6.02 -18.43
C LEU A 101 -5.44 -7.13 -17.38
N ILE A 102 -5.60 -6.74 -16.12
CA ILE A 102 -5.49 -7.63 -14.95
C ILE A 102 -6.80 -7.61 -14.18
N ALA A 103 -7.30 -8.80 -13.81
CA ALA A 103 -8.39 -8.94 -12.85
C ALA A 103 -7.98 -9.97 -11.79
N ASN A 104 -7.99 -9.58 -10.52
CA ASN A 104 -7.55 -10.43 -9.42
C ASN A 104 -8.65 -10.66 -8.39
N SER A 105 -8.88 -11.92 -8.04
CA SER A 105 -9.73 -12.36 -6.92
C SER A 105 -11.16 -11.82 -6.92
N ASN A 106 -11.66 -11.34 -8.06
CA ASN A 106 -13.03 -10.82 -8.15
C ASN A 106 -14.03 -11.98 -8.12
N LEU A 107 -14.79 -12.06 -7.03
CA LEU A 107 -15.86 -13.04 -6.84
C LEU A 107 -17.23 -12.36 -6.98
N VAL A 108 -18.22 -13.12 -7.44
CA VAL A 108 -19.63 -12.67 -7.43
C VAL A 108 -20.05 -12.42 -5.98
N PRO A 109 -20.75 -11.31 -5.65
CA PRO A 109 -20.93 -10.84 -4.28
C PRO A 109 -21.37 -11.89 -3.26
N GLN A 110 -22.32 -12.77 -3.59
CA GLN A 110 -22.79 -13.82 -2.68
C GLN A 110 -21.69 -14.85 -2.33
N TRP A 111 -20.72 -15.03 -3.20
CA TRP A 111 -19.57 -15.95 -3.03
C TRP A 111 -18.30 -15.25 -2.57
N ALA A 112 -18.37 -13.95 -2.32
CA ALA A 112 -17.21 -13.15 -1.90
C ALA A 112 -16.91 -13.34 -0.40
N THR A 113 -16.59 -14.57 -0.01
CA THR A 113 -16.21 -14.98 1.34
C THR A 113 -14.81 -15.57 1.37
N TRP A 114 -14.13 -15.51 2.53
CA TRP A 114 -12.83 -16.14 2.71
C TRP A 114 -12.87 -17.65 2.51
N GLU A 115 -13.97 -18.30 2.90
CA GLU A 115 -14.15 -19.75 2.73
C GLU A 115 -14.13 -20.14 1.25
N GLU A 116 -14.97 -19.49 0.44
CA GLU A 116 -15.03 -19.76 -1.00
C GLU A 116 -13.73 -19.35 -1.71
N PHE A 117 -13.15 -18.20 -1.32
CA PHE A 117 -11.87 -17.76 -1.88
C PHE A 117 -10.77 -18.81 -1.66
N ARG A 118 -10.62 -19.34 -0.44
CA ARG A 118 -9.60 -20.33 -0.11
C ARG A 118 -9.83 -21.65 -0.82
N ARG A 119 -11.09 -22.07 -0.97
CA ARG A 119 -11.44 -23.26 -1.76
C ARG A 119 -10.95 -23.10 -3.20
N LEU A 120 -11.26 -21.99 -3.84
CA LEU A 120 -10.85 -21.69 -5.21
C LEU A 120 -9.34 -21.52 -5.35
N GLU A 121 -8.68 -20.93 -4.36
CA GLU A 121 -7.23 -20.80 -4.33
C GLU A 121 -6.53 -22.16 -4.23
N ALA A 122 -7.03 -23.04 -3.37
CA ALA A 122 -6.52 -24.41 -3.23
C ALA A 122 -6.69 -25.23 -4.52
N GLU A 123 -7.74 -24.98 -5.29
CA GLU A 123 -7.97 -25.58 -6.61
C GLU A 123 -7.13 -24.92 -7.74
N GLY A 124 -6.33 -23.88 -7.41
CA GLY A 124 -5.51 -23.17 -8.39
C GLY A 124 -6.30 -22.29 -9.36
N LEU A 125 -7.53 -21.88 -9.03
CA LEU A 125 -8.42 -21.10 -9.88
C LEU A 125 -8.28 -19.59 -9.68
N THR A 126 -7.79 -19.18 -8.51
CA THR A 126 -7.58 -17.78 -8.13
C THR A 126 -6.28 -17.58 -7.34
N MET A 127 -5.93 -16.35 -7.08
CA MET A 127 -4.89 -15.96 -6.11
C MET A 127 -5.26 -14.64 -5.45
N PHE A 128 -4.75 -14.36 -4.25
CA PHE A 128 -4.91 -13.06 -3.63
C PHE A 128 -3.94 -12.06 -4.25
N GLY A 129 -4.39 -11.39 -5.31
CA GLY A 129 -3.65 -10.34 -6.01
C GLY A 129 -3.86 -8.99 -5.32
N GLN A 130 -3.32 -8.85 -4.12
CA GLN A 130 -3.55 -7.68 -3.28
C GLN A 130 -2.99 -6.41 -3.91
N MET A 131 -3.88 -5.46 -4.25
CA MET A 131 -3.59 -4.08 -4.65
C MET A 131 -2.35 -3.95 -5.57
N THR A 132 -1.36 -3.17 -5.16
CA THR A 132 -0.13 -2.90 -5.92
C THR A 132 0.76 -4.13 -6.15
N ALA A 133 0.64 -5.19 -5.32
CA ALA A 133 1.31 -6.46 -5.58
C ALA A 133 0.75 -7.15 -6.84
N GLY A 134 -0.58 -7.27 -6.93
CA GLY A 134 -1.24 -7.91 -8.06
C GLY A 134 -1.26 -7.06 -9.34
N SER A 135 -1.02 -5.76 -9.26
CA SER A 135 -0.92 -4.83 -10.40
C SER A 135 0.51 -4.44 -10.77
N TRP A 136 1.49 -5.04 -10.14
CA TRP A 136 2.92 -4.85 -10.44
C TRP A 136 3.38 -3.38 -10.34
N ILE A 137 2.91 -2.66 -9.34
CA ILE A 137 3.31 -1.27 -9.05
C ILE A 137 3.73 -1.06 -7.59
N TYR A 138 3.91 -2.15 -6.84
CA TYR A 138 4.49 -2.08 -5.51
C TYR A 138 5.98 -1.77 -5.61
N ILE A 139 6.45 -0.82 -4.84
CA ILE A 139 7.82 -0.30 -4.86
C ILE A 139 8.51 -0.44 -3.50
N GLY A 140 8.07 -1.40 -2.70
CA GLY A 140 8.55 -1.58 -1.32
C GLY A 140 7.84 -0.65 -0.33
N THR A 141 8.28 -0.71 0.92
CA THR A 141 7.75 0.11 2.03
C THR A 141 7.83 1.62 1.74
N GLN A 142 8.80 2.05 0.94
CA GLN A 142 8.94 3.44 0.48
C GLN A 142 7.66 3.96 -0.21
N GLY A 143 6.88 3.09 -0.87
CA GLY A 143 5.64 3.46 -1.56
C GLY A 143 4.47 3.76 -0.63
N ILE A 144 4.57 3.45 0.64
CA ILE A 144 3.54 3.68 1.67
C ILE A 144 3.91 4.86 2.57
N LEU A 145 5.20 5.16 2.67
CA LEU A 145 5.73 6.08 3.67
C LEU A 145 5.10 7.48 3.61
N GLN A 146 4.89 8.05 2.41
CA GLN A 146 4.34 9.38 2.34
C GLN A 146 2.89 9.47 2.79
N GLY A 147 2.01 8.55 2.38
CA GLY A 147 0.62 8.54 2.84
C GLY A 147 0.53 8.41 4.36
N THR A 148 1.43 7.62 4.94
CA THR A 148 1.57 7.50 6.40
C THR A 148 2.09 8.79 7.02
N TYR A 149 3.11 9.41 6.42
CA TYR A 149 3.63 10.71 6.85
C TYR A 149 2.53 11.80 6.81
N GLU A 150 1.77 11.90 5.71
CA GLU A 150 0.67 12.88 5.59
C GLU A 150 -0.44 12.64 6.63
N THR A 151 -0.75 11.38 6.91
CA THR A 151 -1.72 11.03 7.96
C THR A 151 -1.25 11.54 9.32
N PHE A 152 0.00 11.26 9.72
CA PHE A 152 0.55 11.75 10.98
C PHE A 152 0.77 13.28 11.00
N ALA A 153 1.08 13.91 9.87
CA ALA A 153 1.11 15.36 9.74
C ALA A 153 -0.27 15.98 9.98
N ALA A 154 -1.34 15.35 9.46
CA ALA A 154 -2.72 15.79 9.70
C ALA A 154 -3.15 15.57 11.16
N VAL A 155 -2.75 14.45 11.79
CA VAL A 155 -2.92 14.23 13.25
C VAL A 155 -2.22 15.33 14.03
N ALA A 156 -0.96 15.61 13.73
CA ALA A 156 -0.17 16.65 14.38
C ALA A 156 -0.83 18.04 14.25
N ALA A 157 -1.28 18.39 13.05
CA ALA A 157 -1.97 19.67 12.81
C ALA A 157 -3.28 19.78 13.58
N LYS A 158 -4.07 18.71 13.63
CA LYS A 158 -5.39 18.71 14.26
C LYS A 158 -5.34 18.68 15.78
N ARG A 159 -4.35 17.99 16.38
CA ARG A 159 -4.33 17.65 17.82
C ARG A 159 -3.14 18.21 18.60
N PHE A 160 -2.01 18.46 17.94
CA PHE A 160 -0.73 18.73 18.60
C PHE A 160 0.00 19.98 18.05
N GLY A 161 -0.74 20.93 17.52
CA GLY A 161 -0.16 22.22 17.09
C GLY A 161 0.81 22.16 15.90
N GLY A 162 0.76 21.07 15.11
CA GLY A 162 1.53 20.91 13.86
C GLY A 162 2.80 20.07 13.99
N SER A 163 3.11 19.52 15.17
CA SER A 163 4.24 18.61 15.39
C SER A 163 3.84 17.49 16.36
N LEU A 164 4.43 16.30 16.19
CA LEU A 164 4.31 15.19 17.16
C LEU A 164 5.42 15.22 18.24
N ALA A 165 6.24 16.29 18.29
CA ALA A 165 7.28 16.39 19.32
C ALA A 165 6.67 16.30 20.73
N GLY A 166 7.28 15.49 21.58
CA GLY A 166 6.79 15.23 22.93
C GLY A 166 5.61 14.26 23.02
N THR A 167 5.20 13.63 21.90
CA THR A 167 4.12 12.64 21.89
C THR A 167 4.64 11.23 21.63
N ILE A 168 3.93 10.22 22.15
CA ILE A 168 4.21 8.80 21.88
C ILE A 168 3.05 8.22 21.06
N THR A 169 3.38 7.70 19.88
CA THR A 169 2.48 6.95 19.02
C THR A 169 2.68 5.45 19.21
N LEU A 170 1.64 4.74 19.63
CA LEU A 170 1.61 3.28 19.72
C LEU A 170 0.99 2.71 18.46
N THR A 171 1.67 1.76 17.85
CA THR A 171 1.16 0.99 16.70
C THR A 171 1.65 -0.45 16.73
N ALA A 172 1.06 -1.31 15.90
CA ALA A 172 1.50 -2.69 15.73
C ALA A 172 1.53 -3.09 14.26
N GLY A 173 2.41 -4.06 13.95
CA GLY A 173 2.66 -4.54 12.59
C GLY A 173 3.77 -3.78 11.89
N LEU A 174 4.89 -4.49 11.61
CA LEU A 174 6.06 -3.97 10.89
C LEU A 174 6.29 -4.68 9.54
N GLY A 175 5.24 -5.24 8.96
CA GLY A 175 5.23 -5.80 7.61
C GLY A 175 5.41 -4.73 6.53
N GLY A 176 5.13 -5.06 5.26
CA GLY A 176 5.32 -4.15 4.12
C GLY A 176 4.64 -2.78 4.29
N MET A 177 3.42 -2.78 4.79
CA MET A 177 2.63 -1.56 5.03
C MET A 177 2.99 -0.89 6.36
N GLY A 178 2.86 -1.63 7.47
CA GLY A 178 3.09 -1.11 8.83
C GLY A 178 4.52 -0.65 9.09
N GLY A 179 5.49 -1.24 8.38
CA GLY A 179 6.89 -0.86 8.49
C GLY A 179 7.21 0.58 8.09
N ALA A 180 6.28 1.30 7.46
CA ALA A 180 6.43 2.73 7.18
C ALA A 180 6.13 3.63 8.39
N GLN A 181 5.36 3.14 9.36
CA GLN A 181 4.86 3.97 10.47
C GLN A 181 5.96 4.52 11.38
N PRO A 182 6.99 3.73 11.80
CA PRO A 182 8.04 4.26 12.67
C PRO A 182 8.71 5.51 12.08
N LEU A 183 9.17 5.41 10.83
CA LEU A 183 9.83 6.52 10.16
C LEU A 183 8.87 7.71 9.92
N ALA A 184 7.60 7.45 9.55
CA ALA A 184 6.61 8.49 9.35
C ALA A 184 6.34 9.31 10.62
N VAL A 185 6.28 8.67 11.78
CA VAL A 185 6.11 9.32 13.09
C VAL A 185 7.34 10.16 13.42
N THR A 186 8.55 9.59 13.28
CA THR A 186 9.79 10.33 13.59
C THR A 186 10.04 11.49 12.63
N MET A 187 9.67 11.38 11.34
CA MET A 187 9.67 12.49 10.38
C MET A 187 8.71 13.63 10.75
N ASN A 188 7.68 13.35 11.55
CA ASN A 188 6.78 14.34 12.15
C ASN A 188 7.22 14.80 13.55
N GLY A 189 8.41 14.39 14.01
CA GLY A 189 9.01 14.81 15.27
C GLY A 189 8.58 13.99 16.49
N GLY A 190 7.78 12.95 16.32
CA GLY A 190 7.23 12.14 17.41
C GLY A 190 8.08 10.92 17.78
N VAL A 191 7.67 10.25 18.86
CA VAL A 191 8.19 8.95 19.29
C VAL A 191 7.24 7.85 18.82
N ALA A 192 7.75 6.79 18.17
CA ALA A 192 6.98 5.62 17.75
C ALA A 192 7.32 4.41 18.61
N LEU A 193 6.33 3.81 19.24
CA LEU A 193 6.42 2.50 19.90
C LEU A 193 5.69 1.47 19.04
N CYS A 194 6.44 0.57 18.40
CA CYS A 194 5.96 -0.33 17.37
C CYS A 194 6.07 -1.78 17.82
N ILE A 195 4.95 -2.49 17.86
CA ILE A 195 4.88 -3.89 18.27
C ILE A 195 4.87 -4.79 17.04
N ASP A 196 5.68 -5.85 17.02
CA ASP A 196 5.55 -6.94 16.05
C ASP A 196 5.86 -8.29 16.72
N CYS A 197 5.16 -9.35 16.31
CA CYS A 197 5.37 -10.70 16.81
C CYS A 197 6.51 -11.45 16.10
N ASP A 198 6.98 -10.92 14.96
CA ASP A 198 8.05 -11.51 14.15
C ASP A 198 9.36 -10.73 14.36
N PRO A 199 10.38 -11.32 15.02
CA PRO A 199 11.65 -10.65 15.28
C PRO A 199 12.39 -10.28 13.99
N SER A 200 12.18 -11.02 12.90
CA SER A 200 12.82 -10.74 11.61
C SER A 200 12.33 -9.44 11.00
N ARG A 201 11.07 -9.07 11.23
CA ARG A 201 10.51 -7.79 10.77
C ARG A 201 11.11 -6.61 11.50
N ILE A 202 11.28 -6.70 12.82
CA ILE A 202 11.96 -5.67 13.63
C ILE A 202 13.38 -5.47 13.10
N SER A 203 14.16 -6.54 12.98
CA SER A 203 15.55 -6.50 12.49
C SER A 203 15.65 -5.89 11.08
N ARG A 204 14.77 -6.31 10.16
CA ARG A 204 14.72 -5.80 8.79
C ARG A 204 14.41 -4.29 8.75
N ARG A 205 13.52 -3.78 9.63
CA ARG A 205 13.22 -2.34 9.66
C ARG A 205 14.37 -1.51 10.22
N ILE A 206 15.12 -2.03 11.17
CA ILE A 206 16.36 -1.39 11.66
C ILE A 206 17.41 -1.36 10.55
N GLU A 207 17.64 -2.49 9.90
CA GLU A 207 18.61 -2.61 8.80
C GLU A 207 18.31 -1.63 7.64
N HIS A 208 17.03 -1.44 7.33
CA HIS A 208 16.60 -0.53 6.26
C HIS A 208 16.41 0.92 6.70
N GLY A 209 16.68 1.27 7.95
CA GLY A 209 16.56 2.64 8.46
C GLY A 209 15.14 3.15 8.65
N TYR A 210 14.15 2.26 8.78
CA TYR A 210 12.77 2.61 9.09
C TYR A 210 12.46 2.60 10.59
N LEU A 211 13.24 1.87 11.36
CA LEU A 211 13.13 1.74 12.81
C LEU A 211 14.52 1.98 13.42
N ASP A 212 14.59 2.75 14.52
CA ASP A 212 15.87 3.15 15.10
C ASP A 212 16.45 2.08 16.02
N VAL A 213 15.64 1.55 16.97
CA VAL A 213 16.12 0.62 17.99
C VAL A 213 15.10 -0.47 18.31
N ALA A 214 15.56 -1.57 18.93
CA ALA A 214 14.70 -2.58 19.52
C ALA A 214 14.80 -2.50 21.06
N ALA A 215 13.65 -2.56 21.75
CA ALA A 215 13.61 -2.66 23.21
C ALA A 215 13.78 -4.12 23.66
N SER A 216 14.35 -4.31 24.86
CA SER A 216 14.53 -5.63 25.47
C SER A 216 13.23 -6.23 26.01
N ASP A 217 12.34 -5.38 26.50
CA ASP A 217 11.04 -5.71 27.08
C ASP A 217 10.10 -4.49 27.15
N VAL A 218 8.89 -4.68 27.67
CA VAL A 218 7.87 -3.63 27.76
C VAL A 218 8.31 -2.44 28.63
N ASP A 219 8.96 -2.72 29.77
CA ASP A 219 9.38 -1.67 30.72
C ASP A 219 10.51 -0.82 30.09
N ASP A 220 11.43 -1.46 29.37
CA ASP A 220 12.47 -0.79 28.62
C ASP A 220 11.89 0.07 27.49
N ALA A 221 10.93 -0.47 26.74
CA ALA A 221 10.26 0.25 25.66
C ALA A 221 9.55 1.52 26.16
N VAL A 222 8.77 1.41 27.24
CA VAL A 222 8.07 2.55 27.84
C VAL A 222 9.06 3.59 28.39
N ARG A 223 10.13 3.14 29.05
CA ARG A 223 11.16 4.04 29.59
C ARG A 223 11.87 4.82 28.50
N GLN A 224 12.30 4.15 27.40
CA GLN A 224 12.95 4.79 26.27
C GLN A 224 11.99 5.78 25.58
N ALA A 225 10.74 5.37 25.35
CA ALA A 225 9.73 6.20 24.71
C ALA A 225 9.43 7.46 25.55
N ALA A 226 9.24 7.32 26.86
CA ALA A 226 8.98 8.45 27.75
C ALA A 226 10.18 9.42 27.78
N ALA A 227 11.40 8.90 27.91
CA ALA A 227 12.61 9.74 27.95
C ALA A 227 12.80 10.53 26.65
N ALA A 228 12.59 9.93 25.47
CA ALA A 228 12.68 10.61 24.19
C ALA A 228 11.55 11.65 24.04
N ALA A 229 10.32 11.34 24.43
CA ALA A 229 9.21 12.28 24.39
C ALA A 229 9.44 13.49 25.31
N ASP A 230 9.91 13.28 26.55
CA ASP A 230 10.24 14.34 27.49
C ASP A 230 11.37 15.26 26.96
N ALA A 231 12.32 14.68 26.23
CA ALA A 231 13.39 15.45 25.58
C ALA A 231 12.94 16.14 24.27
N GLY A 232 11.77 15.82 23.74
CA GLY A 232 11.29 16.28 22.43
C GLY A 232 12.10 15.71 21.27
N GLU A 233 12.78 14.59 21.47
CA GLU A 233 13.61 13.92 20.47
C GLU A 233 12.82 12.82 19.75
N PRO A 234 12.79 12.81 18.39
CA PRO A 234 12.15 11.75 17.65
C PRO A 234 12.91 10.43 17.81
N LEU A 235 12.18 9.36 18.11
CA LEU A 235 12.75 8.01 18.27
C LEU A 235 11.72 6.95 17.88
N SER A 236 12.12 5.93 17.15
CA SER A 236 11.28 4.77 16.88
C SER A 236 11.83 3.50 17.53
N ILE A 237 10.94 2.81 18.27
CA ILE A 237 11.28 1.69 19.14
C ILE A 237 10.45 0.46 18.73
N GLY A 238 11.11 -0.62 18.35
CA GLY A 238 10.48 -1.92 18.12
C GLY A 238 10.37 -2.74 19.39
N LEU A 239 9.19 -3.26 19.68
CA LEU A 239 8.91 -4.14 20.80
C LEU A 239 8.42 -5.49 20.31
N LEU A 240 9.17 -6.56 20.59
CA LEU A 240 8.80 -7.92 20.22
C LEU A 240 7.66 -8.43 21.10
N GLY A 241 6.56 -8.88 20.47
CA GLY A 241 5.46 -9.56 21.15
C GLY A 241 4.14 -9.47 20.41
N ASN A 242 3.11 -10.06 21.00
CA ASN A 242 1.77 -10.05 20.44
C ASN A 242 1.03 -8.77 20.80
N ALA A 243 0.56 -8.03 19.81
CA ALA A 243 -0.18 -6.79 20.01
C ALA A 243 -1.44 -6.98 20.86
N ALA A 244 -2.16 -8.11 20.70
CA ALA A 244 -3.34 -8.41 21.49
C ALA A 244 -3.05 -8.66 22.98
N ASP A 245 -1.80 -8.90 23.36
CA ASP A 245 -1.36 -8.99 24.74
C ASP A 245 -0.74 -7.69 25.24
N LEU A 246 0.13 -7.07 24.42
CA LEU A 246 0.93 -5.91 24.80
C LEU A 246 0.14 -4.60 24.83
N VAL A 247 -0.79 -4.37 23.90
CA VAL A 247 -1.60 -3.13 23.88
C VAL A 247 -2.50 -3.06 25.13
N PRO A 248 -3.22 -4.14 25.54
CA PRO A 248 -3.90 -4.15 26.83
C PRO A 248 -2.97 -4.01 28.04
N GLN A 249 -1.75 -4.55 27.97
CA GLN A 249 -0.76 -4.41 29.05
C GLN A 249 -0.32 -2.96 29.21
N LEU A 250 0.05 -2.28 28.13
CA LEU A 250 0.44 -0.86 28.13
C LEU A 250 -0.67 0.05 28.66
N LEU A 251 -1.94 -0.25 28.32
CA LEU A 251 -3.10 0.48 28.86
C LEU A 251 -3.18 0.30 30.39
N ARG A 252 -3.06 -0.93 30.90
CA ARG A 252 -3.09 -1.20 32.34
C ARG A 252 -1.93 -0.57 33.11
N MET A 253 -0.77 -0.44 32.49
CA MET A 253 0.40 0.24 33.07
C MET A 253 0.24 1.76 33.12
N GLY A 254 -0.77 2.31 32.45
CA GLY A 254 -0.91 3.76 32.32
C GLY A 254 0.20 4.38 31.47
N ALA A 255 0.71 3.66 30.45
CA ALA A 255 1.75 4.17 29.57
C ALA A 255 1.31 5.51 28.92
N PRO A 256 2.20 6.54 28.83
CA PRO A 256 1.84 7.89 28.39
C PRO A 256 1.67 7.97 26.87
N ILE A 257 0.74 7.20 26.32
CA ILE A 257 0.46 7.10 24.89
C ILE A 257 -0.46 8.26 24.47
N SER A 258 -0.05 8.99 23.44
CA SER A 258 -0.78 10.14 22.91
C SER A 258 -1.61 9.79 21.66
N VAL A 259 -1.12 8.85 20.85
CA VAL A 259 -1.74 8.40 19.61
C VAL A 259 -1.72 6.88 19.54
N VAL A 260 -2.83 6.25 19.10
CA VAL A 260 -2.89 4.80 18.90
C VAL A 260 -3.46 4.49 17.52
N THR A 261 -2.81 3.59 16.81
CA THR A 261 -3.30 3.00 15.56
C THR A 261 -2.82 1.55 15.40
N ASP A 262 -3.17 0.89 14.30
CA ASP A 262 -2.80 -0.51 14.05
C ASP A 262 -2.60 -0.81 12.57
N GLN A 263 -1.60 -1.65 12.27
CA GLN A 263 -1.29 -2.20 10.95
C GLN A 263 -0.94 -3.69 11.00
N THR A 264 -1.45 -4.40 11.99
CA THR A 264 -1.36 -5.87 12.00
C THR A 264 -2.07 -6.49 10.79
N SER A 265 -1.79 -7.76 10.49
CA SER A 265 -2.40 -8.47 9.36
C SER A 265 -3.85 -8.91 9.64
N ALA A 266 -4.68 -8.00 10.21
CA ALA A 266 -6.05 -8.29 10.63
C ALA A 266 -7.05 -8.50 9.48
N HIS A 267 -6.69 -8.13 8.24
CA HIS A 267 -7.52 -8.30 7.06
C HIS A 267 -7.80 -9.78 6.71
N ASP A 268 -6.94 -10.69 7.14
CA ASP A 268 -7.15 -12.13 7.11
C ASP A 268 -6.91 -12.73 8.50
N PRO A 269 -7.94 -13.23 9.21
CA PRO A 269 -7.79 -13.80 10.54
C PRO A 269 -6.77 -14.94 10.64
N LEU A 270 -6.50 -15.67 9.55
CA LEU A 270 -5.46 -16.69 9.54
C LEU A 270 -4.03 -16.12 9.56
N THR A 271 -3.86 -14.83 9.41
CA THR A 271 -2.56 -14.15 9.46
C THR A 271 -2.35 -13.31 10.71
N TYR A 272 -3.34 -13.24 11.61
CA TYR A 272 -3.26 -12.54 12.89
C TYR A 272 -2.91 -13.53 14.02
N LEU A 273 -1.84 -13.27 14.78
CA LEU A 273 -1.40 -14.16 15.87
C LEU A 273 -2.38 -14.13 17.05
N PRO A 274 -3.05 -15.26 17.40
CA PRO A 274 -3.93 -15.31 18.55
C PRO A 274 -3.17 -15.13 19.88
N ARG A 275 -3.84 -14.60 20.89
CA ARG A 275 -3.30 -14.47 22.26
C ARG A 275 -2.86 -15.82 22.82
N GLY A 276 -1.74 -15.81 23.53
CA GLY A 276 -1.20 -17.00 24.19
C GLY A 276 -0.67 -18.07 23.22
N VAL A 277 -0.44 -17.72 21.95
CA VAL A 277 0.21 -18.56 20.95
C VAL A 277 1.61 -18.00 20.69
N ALA A 278 2.62 -18.86 20.72
CA ALA A 278 3.95 -18.47 20.30
C ALA A 278 3.99 -18.28 18.76
N PHE A 279 4.79 -17.33 18.31
CA PHE A 279 4.88 -17.03 16.87
C PHE A 279 5.31 -18.26 16.05
N GLU A 280 6.22 -19.05 16.59
CA GLU A 280 6.74 -20.27 15.99
C GLU A 280 5.66 -21.36 15.80
N ASP A 281 4.66 -21.39 16.68
CA ASP A 281 3.58 -22.38 16.66
C ASP A 281 2.43 -21.99 15.73
N MET A 282 2.39 -20.74 15.27
CA MET A 282 1.30 -20.18 14.48
C MET A 282 0.97 -21.00 13.23
N ALA A 283 2.01 -21.40 12.48
CA ALA A 283 1.84 -22.12 11.22
C ALA A 283 1.24 -23.52 11.44
N ALA A 284 1.69 -24.23 12.49
CA ALA A 284 1.20 -25.56 12.84
C ALA A 284 -0.26 -25.52 13.29
N LEU A 285 -0.59 -24.63 14.22
CA LEU A 285 -1.96 -24.46 14.73
C LEU A 285 -2.95 -24.07 13.63
N ARG A 286 -2.55 -23.17 12.73
CA ARG A 286 -3.35 -22.74 11.60
C ARG A 286 -3.64 -23.90 10.62
N ALA A 287 -2.65 -24.79 10.40
CA ALA A 287 -2.80 -25.94 9.52
C ALA A 287 -3.66 -27.04 10.15
N GLU A 288 -3.57 -27.23 11.47
CA GLU A 288 -4.32 -28.27 12.21
C GLU A 288 -5.81 -27.92 12.34
N ASP A 289 -6.13 -26.70 12.76
CA ASP A 289 -7.52 -26.24 12.96
C ASP A 289 -7.69 -24.80 12.46
N PRO A 290 -7.88 -24.55 11.14
CA PRO A 290 -8.06 -23.22 10.58
C PRO A 290 -9.30 -22.50 11.14
N ALA A 291 -10.38 -23.22 11.45
CA ALA A 291 -11.62 -22.65 11.96
C ALA A 291 -11.48 -22.18 13.42
N GLY A 292 -10.94 -23.03 14.28
CA GLY A 292 -10.62 -22.66 15.66
C GLY A 292 -9.57 -21.58 15.74
N PHE A 293 -8.54 -21.61 14.86
CA PHE A 293 -7.56 -20.53 14.76
C PHE A 293 -8.23 -19.19 14.42
N THR A 294 -9.11 -19.15 13.41
CA THR A 294 -9.88 -17.97 13.00
C THR A 294 -10.70 -17.40 14.17
N THR A 295 -11.37 -18.27 14.92
CA THR A 295 -12.17 -17.86 16.10
C THR A 295 -11.28 -17.21 17.15
N ARG A 296 -10.17 -17.85 17.53
CA ARG A 296 -9.21 -17.33 18.52
C ARG A 296 -8.55 -16.02 18.04
N ALA A 297 -8.25 -15.90 16.76
CA ALA A 297 -7.71 -14.66 16.17
C ALA A 297 -8.70 -13.50 16.30
N ARG A 298 -9.98 -13.72 15.98
CA ARG A 298 -11.04 -12.71 16.11
C ARG A 298 -11.26 -12.27 17.55
N GLU A 299 -11.30 -13.21 18.52
CA GLU A 299 -11.36 -12.89 19.94
C GLU A 299 -10.16 -12.03 20.37
N SER A 300 -8.98 -12.35 19.86
CA SER A 300 -7.74 -11.59 20.14
C SER A 300 -7.78 -10.18 19.54
N MET A 301 -8.31 -10.03 18.33
CA MET A 301 -8.54 -8.72 17.72
C MET A 301 -9.56 -7.90 18.50
N ALA A 302 -10.61 -8.52 19.06
CA ALA A 302 -11.57 -7.84 19.91
C ALA A 302 -10.92 -7.30 21.22
N GLU A 303 -10.00 -8.05 21.83
CA GLU A 303 -9.23 -7.59 22.99
C GLU A 303 -8.28 -6.44 22.61
N HIS A 304 -7.62 -6.53 21.46
CA HIS A 304 -6.76 -5.47 20.94
C HIS A 304 -7.57 -4.17 20.72
N VAL A 305 -8.67 -4.25 19.98
CA VAL A 305 -9.56 -3.08 19.72
C VAL A 305 -10.17 -2.53 21.01
N ARG A 306 -10.53 -3.40 21.98
CA ARG A 306 -11.01 -2.95 23.31
C ARG A 306 -9.95 -2.11 24.02
N ALA A 307 -8.69 -2.48 23.93
CA ALA A 307 -7.61 -1.70 24.52
C ALA A 307 -7.37 -0.38 23.77
N MET A 308 -7.49 -0.37 22.42
CA MET A 308 -7.44 0.87 21.63
C MET A 308 -8.57 1.84 22.07
N VAL A 309 -9.80 1.34 22.24
CA VAL A 309 -10.92 2.14 22.77
C VAL A 309 -10.63 2.60 24.21
N GLY A 310 -9.98 1.77 25.02
CA GLY A 310 -9.53 2.16 26.36
C GLY A 310 -8.54 3.34 26.37
N PHE A 311 -7.62 3.37 25.43
CA PHE A 311 -6.73 4.53 25.24
C PHE A 311 -7.50 5.77 24.76
N GLN A 312 -8.50 5.62 23.88
CA GLN A 312 -9.39 6.71 23.48
C GLN A 312 -10.16 7.27 24.69
N ASP A 313 -10.75 6.39 25.51
CA ASP A 313 -11.45 6.78 26.74
C ASP A 313 -10.50 7.48 27.74
N ALA A 314 -9.20 7.18 27.71
CA ALA A 314 -8.15 7.85 28.49
C ALA A 314 -7.64 9.16 27.85
N GLY A 315 -8.12 9.55 26.66
CA GLY A 315 -7.82 10.83 26.02
C GLY A 315 -6.79 10.77 24.87
N ALA A 316 -6.30 9.59 24.51
CA ALA A 316 -5.44 9.44 23.33
C ALA A 316 -6.23 9.66 22.02
N GLU A 317 -5.56 10.16 21.00
CA GLU A 317 -6.09 10.17 19.64
C GLU A 317 -5.99 8.74 19.05
N VAL A 318 -7.13 8.18 18.64
CA VAL A 318 -7.19 6.79 18.15
C VAL A 318 -7.84 6.76 16.77
N PHE A 319 -7.24 6.05 15.84
CA PHE A 319 -7.81 5.84 14.50
C PHE A 319 -7.38 4.48 13.93
N ASP A 320 -8.25 3.91 13.09
CA ASP A 320 -7.93 2.71 12.31
C ASP A 320 -7.16 3.10 11.04
N TYR A 321 -6.01 2.46 10.84
CA TYR A 321 -5.24 2.67 9.59
C TYR A 321 -5.70 1.76 8.43
N GLY A 322 -6.79 1.02 8.62
CA GLY A 322 -7.49 0.34 7.53
C GLY A 322 -7.01 -1.07 7.22
N ASN A 323 -6.87 -1.90 8.26
CA ASN A 323 -6.59 -3.32 8.14
C ASN A 323 -7.78 -4.23 8.48
N SER A 324 -8.97 -3.64 8.69
CA SER A 324 -10.22 -4.33 9.07
C SER A 324 -10.27 -4.90 10.50
N ILE A 325 -9.36 -4.52 11.40
CA ILE A 325 -9.35 -5.02 12.77
C ILE A 325 -10.66 -4.71 13.51
N ARG A 326 -11.26 -3.52 13.27
CA ARG A 326 -12.57 -3.15 13.82
C ARG A 326 -13.68 -4.09 13.34
N GLY A 327 -13.71 -4.43 12.05
CA GLY A 327 -14.69 -5.34 11.48
C GLY A 327 -14.58 -6.75 12.05
N GLU A 328 -13.37 -7.27 12.22
CA GLU A 328 -13.16 -8.58 12.85
C GLU A 328 -13.50 -8.59 14.34
N ALA A 329 -13.18 -7.51 15.06
CA ALA A 329 -13.57 -7.34 16.47
C ALA A 329 -15.10 -7.27 16.64
N GLN A 330 -15.83 -6.62 15.73
CA GLN A 330 -17.28 -6.60 15.72
C GLN A 330 -17.88 -7.99 15.50
N LEU A 331 -17.31 -8.76 14.55
CA LEU A 331 -17.71 -10.15 14.33
C LEU A 331 -17.47 -11.06 15.54
N ALA A 332 -16.50 -10.72 16.39
CA ALA A 332 -16.26 -11.37 17.68
C ALA A 332 -17.18 -10.85 18.82
N GLY A 333 -18.16 -9.99 18.51
CA GLY A 333 -19.15 -9.48 19.47
C GLY A 333 -18.72 -8.25 20.27
N TYR A 334 -17.72 -7.49 19.82
CA TYR A 334 -17.36 -6.23 20.47
C TYR A 334 -18.12 -5.06 19.89
N ASP A 335 -19.20 -4.61 20.54
CA ASP A 335 -20.13 -3.59 20.02
C ASP A 335 -19.50 -2.19 19.85
N ARG A 336 -18.43 -1.86 20.62
CA ARG A 336 -17.72 -0.57 20.50
C ARG A 336 -16.57 -0.60 19.49
N ALA A 337 -16.48 -1.61 18.62
CA ALA A 337 -15.35 -1.76 17.68
C ALA A 337 -15.16 -0.53 16.76
N PHE A 338 -16.24 0.17 16.42
CA PHE A 338 -16.23 1.39 15.59
C PHE A 338 -16.37 2.68 16.42
N ALA A 339 -15.97 2.69 17.70
CA ALA A 339 -15.98 3.90 18.54
C ALA A 339 -14.99 4.96 18.07
N PHE A 340 -13.96 4.59 17.33
CA PHE A 340 -13.00 5.50 16.70
C PHE A 340 -13.06 5.39 15.17
N PRO A 341 -12.79 6.48 14.44
CA PRO A 341 -12.90 6.52 12.98
C PRO A 341 -11.72 5.83 12.30
N GLY A 342 -11.86 5.56 10.99
CA GLY A 342 -10.75 5.31 10.10
C GLY A 342 -9.95 6.58 9.79
N PHE A 343 -8.70 6.42 9.36
CA PHE A 343 -7.82 7.56 9.04
C PHE A 343 -8.32 8.41 7.85
N VAL A 344 -9.03 7.81 6.90
CA VAL A 344 -9.53 8.54 5.73
C VAL A 344 -10.61 9.55 6.12
N PRO A 345 -11.73 9.18 6.76
CA PRO A 345 -12.71 10.18 7.17
C PRO A 345 -12.15 11.18 8.20
N ALA A 346 -11.18 10.76 9.03
CA ALA A 346 -10.62 11.62 10.07
C ALA A 346 -9.65 12.68 9.54
N TYR A 347 -8.84 12.34 8.50
CA TYR A 347 -7.69 13.16 8.09
C TYR A 347 -7.52 13.35 6.58
N ILE A 348 -7.88 12.37 5.77
CA ILE A 348 -7.51 12.31 4.34
C ILE A 348 -8.63 12.77 3.41
N ARG A 349 -9.89 12.67 3.83
CA ARG A 349 -11.06 13.01 2.98
C ARG A 349 -10.97 14.38 2.31
N PRO A 350 -10.54 15.47 2.97
CA PRO A 350 -10.40 16.77 2.31
C PRO A 350 -9.42 16.74 1.12
N LEU A 351 -8.33 15.99 1.22
CA LEU A 351 -7.36 15.82 0.13
C LEU A 351 -7.95 15.02 -1.03
N PHE A 352 -8.74 13.99 -0.74
CA PHE A 352 -9.45 13.21 -1.75
C PHE A 352 -10.46 14.04 -2.53
N CYS A 353 -11.10 15.02 -1.89
CA CYS A 353 -11.99 15.99 -2.57
C CYS A 353 -11.24 16.85 -3.61
N GLU A 354 -9.93 17.02 -3.46
CA GLU A 354 -9.07 17.73 -4.41
C GLU A 354 -8.40 16.81 -5.45
N GLY A 355 -8.80 15.53 -5.49
CA GLY A 355 -8.15 14.53 -6.32
C GLY A 355 -6.70 14.23 -5.90
N LYS A 356 -6.28 14.70 -4.71
CA LYS A 356 -4.95 14.42 -4.17
C LYS A 356 -4.87 12.98 -3.68
N GLY A 357 -3.75 12.35 -4.00
CA GLY A 357 -3.47 10.99 -3.58
C GLY A 357 -2.08 10.52 -4.01
N PRO A 358 -1.75 9.27 -3.68
CA PRO A 358 -0.40 8.73 -3.78
C PRO A 358 0.03 8.49 -5.23
N PHE A 359 0.74 9.45 -5.80
CA PHE A 359 1.39 9.38 -7.09
C PHE A 359 2.82 8.87 -6.95
N ARG A 360 3.17 7.82 -7.70
CA ARG A 360 4.49 7.16 -7.60
C ARG A 360 5.13 6.94 -8.95
N TRP A 361 6.46 6.87 -8.94
CA TRP A 361 7.23 6.53 -10.14
C TRP A 361 8.46 5.70 -9.81
N ALA A 362 8.94 4.95 -10.80
CA ALA A 362 10.13 4.12 -10.72
C ALA A 362 11.02 4.35 -11.95
N ALA A 363 12.33 4.41 -11.73
CA ALA A 363 13.33 4.56 -12.78
C ALA A 363 13.77 3.19 -13.32
N LEU A 364 13.45 2.88 -14.58
CA LEU A 364 13.81 1.61 -15.19
C LEU A 364 15.32 1.48 -15.48
N SER A 365 16.07 2.58 -15.42
CA SER A 365 17.54 2.57 -15.48
C SER A 365 18.16 1.80 -14.30
N GLY A 366 17.48 1.80 -13.15
CA GLY A 366 18.05 1.32 -11.89
C GLY A 366 19.08 2.25 -11.29
N ASP A 367 19.22 3.48 -11.83
CA ASP A 367 20.14 4.50 -11.32
C ASP A 367 19.40 5.49 -10.40
N PRO A 368 19.79 5.61 -9.12
CA PRO A 368 19.26 6.62 -8.21
C PRO A 368 19.34 8.06 -8.72
N ALA A 369 20.27 8.38 -9.61
CA ALA A 369 20.42 9.72 -10.19
C ALA A 369 19.19 10.13 -11.00
N ASP A 370 18.49 9.18 -11.65
CA ASP A 370 17.25 9.45 -12.39
C ASP A 370 16.11 9.85 -11.44
N ILE A 371 16.06 9.27 -10.23
CA ILE A 371 15.11 9.70 -9.20
C ILE A 371 15.48 11.10 -8.68
N ALA A 372 16.76 11.38 -8.42
CA ALA A 372 17.17 12.71 -8.00
C ALA A 372 16.81 13.78 -9.05
N ALA A 373 16.96 13.48 -10.34
CA ALA A 373 16.58 14.37 -11.43
C ALA A 373 15.05 14.60 -11.48
N THR A 374 14.25 13.53 -11.32
CA THR A 374 12.79 13.65 -11.29
C THR A 374 12.28 14.33 -10.02
N ASP A 375 12.92 14.12 -8.85
CA ASP A 375 12.65 14.85 -7.60
C ASP A 375 12.86 16.35 -7.79
N ALA A 376 13.97 16.76 -8.41
CA ALA A 376 14.24 18.16 -8.74
C ALA A 376 13.17 18.75 -9.67
N ALA A 377 12.76 17.99 -10.68
CA ALA A 377 11.69 18.42 -11.60
C ALA A 377 10.35 18.64 -10.88
N ILE A 378 9.98 17.80 -9.90
CA ILE A 378 8.77 18.02 -9.08
C ILE A 378 8.87 19.30 -8.27
N LEU A 379 10.02 19.58 -7.65
CA LEU A 379 10.24 20.83 -6.90
C LEU A 379 10.13 22.08 -7.79
N ASP A 380 10.65 22.00 -9.01
CA ASP A 380 10.59 23.11 -9.99
C ASP A 380 9.16 23.33 -10.52
N LEU A 381 8.37 22.26 -10.69
CA LEU A 381 6.99 22.35 -11.17
C LEU A 381 6.03 22.95 -10.13
N PHE A 382 6.26 22.68 -8.87
CA PHE A 382 5.34 23.05 -7.78
C PHE A 382 6.02 23.88 -6.67
N PRO A 383 6.68 25.00 -7.02
CA PRO A 383 7.51 25.77 -6.08
C PRO A 383 6.70 26.40 -4.93
N GLN A 384 5.38 26.55 -5.10
CA GLN A 384 4.49 27.13 -4.09
C GLN A 384 3.98 26.09 -3.07
N ASN A 385 4.23 24.81 -3.31
CA ASN A 385 3.76 23.75 -2.43
C ASN A 385 4.84 23.39 -1.38
N GLU A 386 4.87 24.16 -0.29
CA GLU A 386 5.86 23.99 0.78
C GLU A 386 5.79 22.61 1.45
N ALA A 387 4.60 22.03 1.59
CA ALA A 387 4.42 20.70 2.16
C ALA A 387 5.05 19.62 1.27
N LEU A 388 4.80 19.69 -0.04
CA LEU A 388 5.44 18.82 -1.02
C LEU A 388 6.96 19.00 -1.02
N ALA A 389 7.44 20.24 -1.02
CA ALA A 389 8.87 20.54 -1.02
C ALA A 389 9.57 20.00 0.24
N ARG A 390 8.93 20.11 1.41
CA ARG A 390 9.42 19.53 2.67
C ARG A 390 9.50 18.00 2.56
N TRP A 391 8.43 17.35 2.08
CA TRP A 391 8.41 15.90 1.86
C TRP A 391 9.53 15.46 0.92
N MET A 392 9.66 16.09 -0.27
CA MET A 392 10.64 15.71 -1.28
C MET A 392 12.08 15.78 -0.76
N ARG A 393 12.42 16.82 0.03
CA ARG A 393 13.75 16.95 0.66
C ARG A 393 14.00 15.84 1.68
N MET A 394 13.04 15.61 2.60
CA MET A 394 13.18 14.55 3.60
C MET A 394 13.25 13.17 2.95
N ALA A 395 12.46 12.91 1.90
CA ALA A 395 12.50 11.64 1.17
C ALA A 395 13.86 11.43 0.49
N GLY A 396 14.45 12.47 -0.09
CA GLY A 396 15.79 12.41 -0.67
C GLY A 396 16.89 12.05 0.33
N GLU A 397 16.74 12.49 1.59
CA GLU A 397 17.72 12.27 2.65
C GLU A 397 17.53 10.95 3.41
N LYS A 398 16.27 10.55 3.66
CA LYS A 398 15.92 9.49 4.62
C LYS A 398 15.41 8.21 3.98
N VAL A 399 14.94 8.22 2.73
CA VAL A 399 14.34 7.05 2.10
C VAL A 399 15.37 6.28 1.28
N HIS A 400 15.69 5.07 1.73
CA HIS A 400 16.54 4.14 1.00
C HIS A 400 15.71 3.36 -0.03
N PHE A 401 16.23 3.22 -1.24
CA PHE A 401 15.56 2.49 -2.30
C PHE A 401 15.59 0.98 -2.04
N GLN A 402 14.50 0.33 -2.40
CA GLN A 402 14.34 -1.12 -2.39
C GLN A 402 14.06 -1.57 -3.83
N GLY A 403 14.88 -2.44 -4.40
CA GLY A 403 14.78 -2.87 -5.80
C GLY A 403 15.10 -1.73 -6.79
N LEU A 404 14.21 -1.48 -7.74
CA LEU A 404 14.33 -0.32 -8.65
C LEU A 404 14.15 0.98 -7.85
N PRO A 405 15.03 1.98 -8.09
CA PRO A 405 14.85 3.29 -7.49
C PRO A 405 13.48 3.88 -7.81
N ALA A 406 12.78 4.36 -6.80
CA ALA A 406 11.43 4.84 -6.93
C ALA A 406 11.13 5.97 -5.94
N ARG A 407 10.10 6.75 -6.24
CA ARG A 407 9.63 7.83 -5.38
C ARG A 407 8.12 7.86 -5.35
N ILE A 408 7.56 8.43 -4.30
CA ILE A 408 6.15 8.73 -4.15
C ILE A 408 6.00 10.19 -3.67
N CYS A 409 4.98 10.86 -4.16
CA CYS A 409 4.48 12.10 -3.59
C CYS A 409 2.97 12.22 -3.80
N TRP A 410 2.31 13.09 -3.05
CA TRP A 410 0.88 13.32 -3.25
C TRP A 410 0.67 14.50 -4.20
N LEU A 411 0.06 14.20 -5.34
CA LEU A 411 -0.37 15.18 -6.35
C LEU A 411 -1.88 15.06 -6.59
N GLY A 412 -2.48 16.19 -6.88
CA GLY A 412 -3.92 16.33 -7.08
C GLY A 412 -4.36 16.33 -8.55
N TYR A 413 -5.66 16.61 -8.72
CA TYR A 413 -6.24 16.90 -10.02
C TYR A 413 -5.59 18.17 -10.60
N GLY A 414 -5.20 18.11 -11.87
CA GLY A 414 -4.47 19.19 -12.53
C GLY A 414 -2.94 19.19 -12.32
N GLU A 415 -2.41 18.36 -11.42
CA GLU A 415 -0.97 18.30 -11.12
C GLU A 415 -0.26 17.08 -11.73
N ARG A 416 -0.91 15.90 -11.70
CA ARG A 416 -0.28 14.62 -12.10
C ARG A 416 0.14 14.59 -13.56
N HIS A 417 -0.70 15.11 -14.47
CA HIS A 417 -0.37 15.13 -15.91
C HIS A 417 0.79 16.08 -16.20
N VAL A 418 0.90 17.19 -15.49
CA VAL A 418 2.04 18.12 -15.63
C VAL A 418 3.34 17.41 -15.26
N ALA A 419 3.36 16.68 -14.15
CA ALA A 419 4.51 15.88 -13.74
C ALA A 419 4.83 14.77 -14.77
N GLY A 420 3.81 14.03 -15.22
CA GLY A 420 3.98 12.96 -16.22
C GLY A 420 4.52 13.46 -17.56
N LEU A 421 4.03 14.57 -18.07
CA LEU A 421 4.53 15.22 -19.29
C LEU A 421 5.98 15.70 -19.13
N ARG A 422 6.32 16.27 -17.98
CA ARG A 422 7.71 16.68 -17.68
C ARG A 422 8.65 15.46 -17.67
N PHE A 423 8.26 14.36 -17.04
CA PHE A 423 9.07 13.15 -17.04
C PHE A 423 9.22 12.55 -18.45
N ASN A 424 8.16 12.57 -19.26
CA ASN A 424 8.24 12.13 -20.65
C ASN A 424 9.22 12.99 -21.47
N GLU A 425 9.22 14.29 -21.26
CA GLU A 425 10.16 15.22 -21.87
C GLU A 425 11.61 14.98 -21.42
N MET A 426 11.82 14.68 -20.12
CA MET A 426 13.14 14.32 -19.59
C MET A 426 13.71 13.08 -20.27
N VAL A 427 12.88 12.03 -20.45
CA VAL A 427 13.27 10.83 -21.21
C VAL A 427 13.62 11.19 -22.66
N ARG A 428 12.78 11.97 -23.34
CA ARG A 428 12.98 12.38 -24.72
C ARG A 428 14.28 13.16 -24.93
N ARG A 429 14.68 13.97 -23.95
CA ARG A 429 15.92 14.77 -23.98
C ARG A 429 17.15 14.03 -23.48
N GLY A 430 16.99 12.82 -22.93
CA GLY A 430 18.09 12.10 -22.29
C GLY A 430 18.56 12.73 -20.97
N GLU A 431 17.70 13.46 -20.29
CA GLU A 431 17.95 13.99 -18.95
C GLU A 431 17.88 12.86 -17.89
N VAL A 432 17.25 11.73 -18.23
CA VAL A 432 17.25 10.45 -17.51
C VAL A 432 17.65 9.33 -18.45
N GLN A 433 18.23 8.25 -17.91
CA GLN A 433 18.91 7.21 -18.69
C GLN A 433 17.96 6.18 -19.31
N ALA A 434 16.75 6.02 -18.78
CA ALA A 434 15.74 5.09 -19.25
C ALA A 434 14.33 5.59 -18.92
N PRO A 435 13.28 5.00 -19.50
CA PRO A 435 11.90 5.37 -19.20
C PRO A 435 11.55 5.34 -17.71
N ILE A 436 10.57 6.16 -17.37
CA ILE A 436 9.99 6.26 -16.04
C ILE A 436 8.61 5.61 -16.05
N VAL A 437 8.37 4.69 -15.12
CA VAL A 437 7.06 4.10 -14.87
C VAL A 437 6.32 4.98 -13.87
N LEU A 438 5.09 5.35 -14.17
CA LEU A 438 4.24 6.18 -13.32
C LEU A 438 2.97 5.41 -12.98
N GLY A 439 2.59 5.48 -11.73
CA GLY A 439 1.34 4.88 -11.25
C GLY A 439 0.89 5.54 -9.96
N ARG A 440 -0.01 4.87 -9.28
CA ARG A 440 -0.47 5.32 -7.97
C ARG A 440 -0.85 4.15 -7.08
N ASP A 441 -1.05 4.41 -5.80
CA ASP A 441 -1.62 3.41 -4.91
C ASP A 441 -3.10 3.15 -5.26
N HIS A 442 -3.59 1.95 -4.97
CA HIS A 442 -5.01 1.61 -5.13
C HIS A 442 -5.90 2.24 -4.05
N LEU A 443 -5.32 2.88 -3.05
CA LEU A 443 -6.01 3.73 -2.06
C LEU A 443 -6.45 5.08 -2.63
N ASP A 444 -6.20 5.35 -3.90
CA ASP A 444 -6.43 6.66 -4.52
C ASP A 444 -7.91 7.06 -4.52
N CYS A 445 -8.16 8.35 -4.52
CA CYS A 445 -9.45 8.99 -4.25
C CYS A 445 -10.63 8.53 -5.11
N GLY A 446 -10.39 8.09 -6.36
CA GLY A 446 -11.44 7.69 -7.31
C GLY A 446 -11.48 6.20 -7.64
N SER A 447 -10.61 5.39 -7.05
CA SER A 447 -10.32 4.05 -7.55
C SER A 447 -10.80 2.91 -6.67
N VAL A 448 -11.50 3.18 -5.59
CA VAL A 448 -11.79 2.18 -4.56
C VAL A 448 -13.22 2.30 -4.03
N ALA A 449 -13.81 1.17 -3.64
CA ALA A 449 -14.93 1.08 -2.73
C ALA A 449 -14.52 0.18 -1.57
N SER A 450 -14.44 0.74 -0.37
CA SER A 450 -13.94 0.07 0.83
C SER A 450 -14.58 0.74 2.06
N PRO A 451 -15.76 0.25 2.52
CA PRO A 451 -16.55 0.88 3.59
C PRO A 451 -15.83 0.98 4.94
N TYR A 452 -14.82 0.15 5.17
CA TYR A 452 -14.04 0.17 6.41
C TYR A 452 -12.72 0.94 6.30
N ARG A 453 -12.47 1.62 5.16
CA ARG A 453 -11.22 2.38 4.96
C ARG A 453 -11.43 3.63 4.08
N GLU A 454 -11.23 3.52 2.76
CA GLU A 454 -11.17 4.70 1.88
C GLU A 454 -12.53 5.36 1.69
N THR A 455 -13.59 4.59 1.68
CA THR A 455 -14.96 5.10 1.49
C THR A 455 -15.81 5.04 2.75
N GLU A 456 -15.16 4.87 3.91
CA GLU A 456 -15.84 4.96 5.22
C GLU A 456 -16.50 6.32 5.39
N ALA A 457 -17.76 6.33 5.78
CA ALA A 457 -18.55 7.52 6.09
C ALA A 457 -18.61 8.54 4.93
N MET A 458 -18.92 8.09 3.71
CA MET A 458 -19.24 8.99 2.60
C MET A 458 -20.46 9.84 2.96
N ALA A 459 -20.45 11.12 2.55
CA ALA A 459 -21.49 12.08 2.94
C ALA A 459 -22.90 11.66 2.52
N ASP A 460 -23.02 10.91 1.43
CA ASP A 460 -24.29 10.39 0.88
C ASP A 460 -24.60 8.94 1.27
N GLY A 461 -23.72 8.28 2.03
CA GLY A 461 -23.84 6.87 2.40
C GLY A 461 -23.47 5.88 1.30
N SER A 462 -22.77 6.30 0.24
CA SER A 462 -22.36 5.47 -0.90
C SER A 462 -21.09 4.63 -0.63
N ASP A 463 -20.77 4.34 0.61
CA ASP A 463 -19.55 3.68 1.06
C ASP A 463 -19.25 2.39 0.31
N ALA A 464 -20.28 1.57 0.04
CA ALA A 464 -20.18 0.25 -0.56
C ALA A 464 -20.44 0.19 -2.08
N ILE A 465 -20.62 1.33 -2.74
CA ILE A 465 -20.91 1.37 -4.18
C ILE A 465 -19.63 1.08 -4.98
N ALA A 466 -19.55 -0.13 -5.55
CA ALA A 466 -18.38 -0.60 -6.30
C ALA A 466 -18.36 -0.16 -7.77
N ASP A 467 -19.37 0.53 -8.27
CA ASP A 467 -19.39 1.07 -9.63
C ASP A 467 -18.24 2.06 -9.86
N TRP A 468 -17.87 2.83 -8.85
CA TRP A 468 -16.80 3.82 -8.95
C TRP A 468 -15.42 3.24 -9.33
N PRO A 469 -14.87 2.22 -8.65
CA PRO A 469 -13.62 1.60 -9.10
C PRO A 469 -13.74 0.92 -10.45
N LEU A 470 -14.90 0.38 -10.82
CA LEU A 470 -15.11 -0.21 -12.15
C LEU A 470 -15.08 0.88 -13.23
N LEU A 471 -15.78 2.00 -13.03
CA LEU A 471 -15.71 3.15 -13.93
C LEU A 471 -14.30 3.74 -14.00
N ASN A 472 -13.57 3.78 -12.89
CA ASN A 472 -12.17 4.20 -12.88
C ASN A 472 -11.30 3.31 -13.79
N ALA A 473 -11.42 1.99 -13.71
CA ALA A 473 -10.70 1.08 -14.59
C ALA A 473 -11.08 1.27 -16.07
N LEU A 474 -12.36 1.44 -16.35
CA LEU A 474 -12.87 1.63 -17.72
C LEU A 474 -12.37 2.95 -18.31
N VAL A 475 -12.41 4.05 -17.57
CA VAL A 475 -11.92 5.34 -18.08
C VAL A 475 -10.41 5.34 -18.28
N ASN A 476 -9.64 4.71 -17.38
CA ASN A 476 -8.20 4.57 -17.55
C ASN A 476 -7.83 3.70 -18.77
N THR A 477 -8.59 2.63 -19.02
CA THR A 477 -8.47 1.82 -20.23
C THR A 477 -8.74 2.66 -21.48
N SER A 478 -9.83 3.43 -21.49
CA SER A 478 -10.21 4.30 -22.62
C SER A 478 -9.24 5.46 -22.82
N SER A 479 -8.56 5.91 -21.78
CA SER A 479 -7.57 6.99 -21.82
C SER A 479 -6.19 6.54 -22.31
N GLY A 480 -5.93 5.23 -22.37
CA GLY A 480 -4.68 4.68 -22.91
C GLY A 480 -3.61 4.37 -21.86
N ALA A 481 -3.98 4.05 -20.63
CA ALA A 481 -3.03 3.56 -19.64
C ALA A 481 -2.23 2.36 -20.17
N SER A 482 -0.97 2.22 -19.77
CA SER A 482 -0.10 1.12 -20.22
C SER A 482 -0.58 -0.23 -19.69
N TRP A 483 -1.04 -0.30 -18.44
CA TRP A 483 -1.84 -1.42 -17.94
C TRP A 483 -2.83 -0.97 -16.89
N VAL A 484 -3.93 -1.72 -16.80
CA VAL A 484 -5.06 -1.46 -15.89
C VAL A 484 -5.43 -2.72 -15.15
N SER A 485 -5.87 -2.58 -13.91
CA SER A 485 -6.19 -3.71 -13.06
C SER A 485 -7.43 -3.47 -12.20
N ILE A 486 -8.16 -4.55 -11.90
CA ILE A 486 -9.26 -4.57 -10.94
C ILE A 486 -9.00 -5.67 -9.93
N HIS A 487 -9.14 -5.35 -8.65
CA HIS A 487 -8.86 -6.25 -7.54
C HIS A 487 -9.99 -6.28 -6.53
N HIS A 488 -10.10 -7.39 -5.82
CA HIS A 488 -11.04 -7.58 -4.74
C HIS A 488 -10.30 -7.91 -3.45
N GLY A 489 -10.74 -7.33 -2.35
CA GLY A 489 -10.35 -7.72 -1.00
C GLY A 489 -9.04 -7.14 -0.47
N GLY A 490 -8.29 -6.38 -1.25
CA GLY A 490 -7.01 -5.83 -0.81
C GLY A 490 -7.13 -4.85 0.35
N GLY A 491 -6.22 -4.97 1.30
CA GLY A 491 -6.10 -4.11 2.48
C GLY A 491 -7.07 -4.44 3.62
N VAL A 492 -8.32 -4.77 3.34
CA VAL A 492 -9.39 -5.01 4.33
C VAL A 492 -9.99 -6.41 4.28
N GLY A 493 -9.60 -7.24 3.29
CA GLY A 493 -10.01 -8.63 3.17
C GLY A 493 -11.09 -8.90 2.12
N ILE A 494 -11.24 -10.17 1.75
CA ILE A 494 -12.22 -10.65 0.78
C ILE A 494 -13.64 -10.26 1.21
N GLY A 495 -14.45 -9.80 0.28
CA GLY A 495 -15.83 -9.33 0.50
C GLY A 495 -15.96 -7.87 0.96
N ARG A 496 -14.84 -7.14 1.18
CA ARG A 496 -14.86 -5.83 1.84
C ARG A 496 -14.33 -4.68 1.01
N SER A 497 -13.78 -4.93 -0.17
CA SER A 497 -13.30 -3.85 -1.05
C SER A 497 -13.18 -4.29 -2.50
N ILE A 498 -13.39 -3.34 -3.41
CA ILE A 498 -13.03 -3.42 -4.82
C ILE A 498 -12.17 -2.20 -5.14
N HIS A 499 -11.08 -2.41 -5.87
CA HIS A 499 -10.19 -1.32 -6.27
C HIS A 499 -9.64 -1.51 -7.68
N ALA A 500 -9.34 -0.38 -8.32
CA ALA A 500 -8.71 -0.32 -9.62
C ALA A 500 -7.30 0.25 -9.53
N GLY A 501 -6.41 -0.24 -10.38
CA GLY A 501 -5.07 0.28 -10.59
C GLY A 501 -4.89 0.72 -12.03
N GLN A 502 -4.02 1.71 -12.23
CA GLN A 502 -3.53 2.11 -13.54
C GLN A 502 -2.05 2.43 -13.47
N VAL A 503 -1.35 2.16 -14.57
CA VAL A 503 0.07 2.51 -14.72
C VAL A 503 0.32 3.02 -16.13
N CYS A 504 1.17 4.04 -16.23
CA CYS A 504 1.63 4.65 -17.46
C CYS A 504 3.15 4.55 -17.58
N VAL A 505 3.65 4.69 -18.79
CA VAL A 505 5.09 4.71 -19.09
C VAL A 505 5.43 6.01 -19.80
N ALA A 506 6.34 6.78 -19.24
CA ALA A 506 6.98 7.91 -19.89
C ALA A 506 8.22 7.38 -20.63
N ASP A 507 8.09 7.13 -21.94
CA ASP A 507 9.14 6.57 -22.78
C ASP A 507 9.77 7.58 -23.77
N GLY A 508 9.37 8.84 -23.66
CA GLY A 508 9.86 9.94 -24.49
C GLY A 508 9.13 10.10 -25.82
N THR A 509 8.19 9.21 -26.16
CA THR A 509 7.42 9.31 -27.42
C THR A 509 6.27 10.30 -27.31
N GLU A 510 5.78 10.77 -28.46
CA GLU A 510 4.59 11.62 -28.54
C GLU A 510 3.34 10.88 -28.09
N LEU A 511 3.20 9.60 -28.47
CA LEU A 511 2.08 8.76 -28.04
C LEU A 511 2.04 8.59 -26.52
N ALA A 512 3.18 8.37 -25.88
CA ALA A 512 3.26 8.32 -24.43
C ALA A 512 2.83 9.64 -23.78
N GLY A 513 3.26 10.79 -24.34
CA GLY A 513 2.85 12.11 -23.89
C GLY A 513 1.33 12.29 -23.92
N GLN A 514 0.68 11.96 -25.02
CA GLN A 514 -0.77 12.04 -25.18
C GLN A 514 -1.54 11.12 -24.22
N LYS A 515 -1.03 9.89 -23.98
CA LYS A 515 -1.61 8.94 -23.01
C LYS A 515 -1.47 9.44 -21.58
N LEU A 516 -0.28 9.91 -21.20
CA LEU A 516 0.01 10.48 -19.89
C LEU A 516 -0.91 11.66 -19.57
N GLU A 517 -1.09 12.59 -20.51
CA GLU A 517 -1.99 13.72 -20.33
C GLU A 517 -3.41 13.28 -19.99
N ARG A 518 -3.97 12.33 -20.77
CA ARG A 518 -5.35 11.85 -20.58
C ARG A 518 -5.50 11.05 -19.30
N VAL A 519 -4.66 10.04 -19.08
CA VAL A 519 -4.77 9.15 -17.93
C VAL A 519 -4.56 9.91 -16.63
N LEU A 520 -3.50 10.73 -16.55
CA LEU A 520 -3.13 11.44 -15.33
C LEU A 520 -4.03 12.69 -15.06
N THR A 521 -4.89 13.06 -16.01
CA THR A 521 -6.00 13.99 -15.79
C THR A 521 -7.25 13.24 -15.33
N ASN A 522 -7.66 12.20 -16.08
CA ASN A 522 -8.94 11.53 -15.86
C ASN A 522 -8.96 10.70 -14.57
N ASP A 523 -7.86 10.03 -14.25
CA ASP A 523 -7.77 9.18 -13.06
C ASP A 523 -8.01 9.94 -11.74
N PRO A 524 -7.29 11.03 -11.40
CA PRO A 524 -7.61 11.84 -10.24
C PRO A 524 -8.94 12.59 -10.37
N GLY A 525 -9.36 12.95 -11.60
CA GLY A 525 -10.66 13.55 -11.89
C GLY A 525 -11.83 12.66 -11.46
N MET A 526 -11.70 11.34 -11.56
CA MET A 526 -12.69 10.38 -11.02
C MET A 526 -12.89 10.54 -9.52
N GLY A 527 -11.82 10.83 -8.77
CA GLY A 527 -11.91 11.10 -7.34
C GLY A 527 -12.67 12.38 -7.04
N VAL A 528 -12.39 13.45 -7.79
CA VAL A 528 -13.13 14.73 -7.67
C VAL A 528 -14.60 14.55 -7.96
N ILE A 529 -14.94 13.92 -9.10
CA ILE A 529 -16.33 13.69 -9.51
C ILE A 529 -17.09 12.86 -8.46
N ARG A 530 -16.50 11.77 -7.99
CA ARG A 530 -17.11 10.91 -6.97
C ARG A 530 -17.44 11.66 -5.69
N HIS A 531 -16.49 12.50 -5.21
CA HIS A 531 -16.71 13.27 -3.99
C HIS A 531 -17.70 14.43 -4.21
N ALA A 532 -17.71 15.05 -5.40
CA ALA A 532 -18.70 16.05 -5.77
C ALA A 532 -20.11 15.44 -5.83
N ASP A 533 -20.26 14.26 -6.44
CA ASP A 533 -21.53 13.52 -6.50
C ASP A 533 -22.03 13.13 -5.10
N ALA A 534 -21.12 12.80 -4.19
CA ALA A 534 -21.44 12.52 -2.78
C ALA A 534 -21.78 13.78 -1.94
N GLY A 535 -21.72 14.97 -2.53
CA GLY A 535 -22.12 16.21 -1.87
C GLY A 535 -21.02 16.94 -1.08
N TYR A 536 -19.75 16.61 -1.32
CA TYR A 536 -18.65 17.36 -0.72
C TYR A 536 -18.43 18.70 -1.45
N GLU A 537 -18.67 19.83 -0.75
CA GLU A 537 -18.56 21.18 -1.30
C GLU A 537 -17.18 21.44 -1.92
N ARG A 538 -16.11 21.04 -1.21
CA ARG A 538 -14.73 21.19 -1.70
C ARG A 538 -14.50 20.50 -3.04
N ALA A 539 -15.07 19.32 -3.25
CA ALA A 539 -14.95 18.59 -4.51
C ALA A 539 -15.72 19.30 -5.64
N THR A 540 -16.88 19.87 -5.33
CA THR A 540 -17.68 20.66 -6.28
C THR A 540 -16.95 21.94 -6.73
N GLU A 541 -16.18 22.57 -5.84
CA GLU A 541 -15.34 23.73 -6.19
C GLU A 541 -14.18 23.38 -7.14
N VAL A 542 -13.66 22.15 -7.05
CA VAL A 542 -12.52 21.65 -7.83
C VAL A 542 -12.99 21.10 -9.19
N ALA A 543 -14.20 20.52 -9.27
CA ALA A 543 -14.78 19.95 -10.48
C ALA A 543 -15.10 21.05 -11.50
#